data_a2cc53d66a1067be2f4a0ece17809891
#
_entry.id   a2cc53d66a1067be2f4a0ece17809891
#
_cell.length_a   1.000
_cell.length_b   1.000
_cell.length_c   1.000
_cell.angle_alpha   90.00
_cell.angle_beta   90.00
_cell.angle_gamma   90.00
#
_symmetry.space_group_name_H-M   'P 1'
#
loop_
_entity.id
_entity.type
_entity.pdbx_description
1 polymer ?
#
loop_
_entity_poly.entity_id
_entity_poly.type
_entity_poly.pdbx_seq_one_letter_code
_entity_poly.pdbx_strand_id
1 'polypeptide(L)'
;MSNIQGIIFDDGVLYRHGENGSSVWLEDGDEKKDGRYIGEIDNGEPNGQGAITYSDGGMYLGEWENGKYHGHGTFTYPDRARYKWEYLYMYEQDQKIPIFCLLNKYAGDWKEGEKHGQGTYYFSWGGELVGEFKENKAWNVAEYDKDGNIIEMWVNGEMESIKI
;
A
#
# COMPACT_ATOMS: atom_id res chain seq x y z
N MET A 1 -23.72 6.32 2.17
CA MET A 1 -22.98 5.15 1.64
C MET A 1 -21.93 5.64 0.68
N SER A 2 -20.69 5.43 1.01
CA SER A 2 -19.54 5.80 0.18
C SER A 2 -19.00 4.56 -0.53
N ASN A 3 -18.51 4.70 -1.77
CA ASN A 3 -18.04 3.58 -2.58
C ASN A 3 -16.62 3.86 -3.06
N ILE A 4 -15.69 2.96 -2.72
CA ILE A 4 -14.33 2.96 -3.27
C ILE A 4 -14.08 1.59 -3.90
N GLN A 5 -13.76 1.56 -5.19
CA GLN A 5 -13.49 0.33 -5.96
C GLN A 5 -14.61 -0.73 -5.87
N GLY A 6 -15.88 -0.32 -5.72
CA GLY A 6 -17.02 -1.23 -5.59
C GLY A 6 -17.33 -1.70 -4.17
N ILE A 7 -16.55 -1.30 -3.18
CA ILE A 7 -16.81 -1.58 -1.76
C ILE A 7 -17.66 -0.47 -1.19
N ILE A 8 -18.78 -0.82 -0.55
CA ILE A 8 -19.72 0.13 0.08
C ILE A 8 -19.41 0.15 1.57
N PHE A 9 -19.06 1.32 2.09
CA PHE A 9 -18.97 1.58 3.51
C PHE A 9 -20.20 2.36 3.95
N ASP A 10 -20.81 1.98 5.06
CA ASP A 10 -22.05 2.61 5.60
C ASP A 10 -21.72 3.66 6.69
N ASP A 11 -20.44 3.94 6.91
CA ASP A 11 -19.94 4.63 8.08
C ASP A 11 -19.44 6.04 7.78
N GLY A 12 -18.43 6.54 8.40
CA GLY A 12 -18.09 7.95 8.35
C GLY A 12 -17.01 8.33 7.34
N VAL A 13 -16.78 9.62 7.22
CA VAL A 13 -15.63 10.22 6.53
C VAL A 13 -14.80 10.96 7.55
N LEU A 14 -13.50 10.71 7.55
CA LEU A 14 -12.51 11.47 8.33
C LEU A 14 -11.37 11.94 7.42
N TYR A 15 -10.71 12.98 7.86
CA TYR A 15 -9.52 13.53 7.21
C TYR A 15 -8.31 13.38 8.13
N ARG A 16 -7.25 12.78 7.60
CA ARG A 16 -5.99 12.63 8.29
C ARG A 16 -5.11 13.83 8.04
N HIS A 17 -5.01 14.71 9.03
CA HIS A 17 -4.17 15.91 8.97
C HIS A 17 -2.85 15.70 9.71
N GLY A 18 -1.73 16.15 9.14
CA GLY A 18 -0.38 16.10 9.74
C GLY A 18 0.57 15.13 9.05
N GLU A 19 1.85 15.32 9.33
CA GLU A 19 2.95 14.53 8.77
C GLU A 19 3.69 13.76 9.88
N ASN A 20 4.32 12.62 9.51
CA ASN A 20 5.36 11.95 10.29
C ASN A 20 5.05 11.67 11.78
N GLY A 21 4.00 10.89 12.07
CA GLY A 21 3.77 10.35 13.41
C GLY A 21 2.94 11.23 14.35
N SER A 22 2.53 12.42 13.93
CA SER A 22 1.63 13.32 14.67
C SER A 22 0.37 13.63 13.88
N SER A 23 -0.24 12.64 13.24
CA SER A 23 -1.49 12.84 12.52
C SER A 23 -2.68 12.84 13.48
N VAL A 24 -3.65 13.70 13.18
CA VAL A 24 -4.94 13.78 13.85
C VAL A 24 -6.05 13.46 12.85
N TRP A 25 -7.15 12.92 13.34
CA TRP A 25 -8.35 12.63 12.56
C TRP A 25 -9.38 13.73 12.77
N LEU A 26 -9.92 14.30 11.70
CA LEU A 26 -10.86 15.41 11.70
C LEU A 26 -12.09 15.07 10.84
N GLU A 27 -13.27 15.57 11.21
CA GLU A 27 -14.48 15.42 10.39
C GLU A 27 -14.46 16.30 9.13
N ASP A 28 -13.71 17.41 9.17
CA ASP A 28 -13.51 18.33 8.05
C ASP A 28 -12.04 18.39 7.65
N GLY A 29 -11.75 18.44 6.34
CA GLY A 29 -10.38 18.54 5.81
C GLY A 29 -10.33 18.92 4.34
N ASP A 30 -9.12 19.13 3.84
CA ASP A 30 -8.83 19.49 2.44
C ASP A 30 -8.27 18.26 1.71
N GLU A 31 -9.07 17.61 0.85
CA GLU A 31 -8.66 16.44 0.06
C GLU A 31 -7.39 16.64 -0.77
N LYS A 32 -6.98 17.89 -1.02
CA LYS A 32 -5.74 18.21 -1.74
C LYS A 32 -4.50 18.20 -0.85
N LYS A 33 -4.68 18.12 0.47
CA LYS A 33 -3.58 18.18 1.45
C LYS A 33 -3.64 17.00 2.42
N ASP A 34 -4.86 16.61 2.81
CA ASP A 34 -5.13 15.63 3.84
C ASP A 34 -5.42 14.25 3.23
N GLY A 35 -5.19 13.19 3.98
CA GLY A 35 -5.68 11.88 3.61
C GLY A 35 -7.17 11.77 3.89
N ARG A 36 -7.99 11.41 2.88
CA ARG A 36 -9.42 11.22 3.04
C ARG A 36 -9.74 9.76 3.33
N TYR A 37 -10.22 9.49 4.54
CA TYR A 37 -10.69 8.17 4.98
C TYR A 37 -12.20 8.01 4.77
N ILE A 38 -12.60 6.79 4.44
CA ILE A 38 -13.99 6.33 4.40
C ILE A 38 -14.03 4.94 5.02
N GLY A 39 -14.86 4.70 6.02
CA GLY A 39 -15.00 3.40 6.66
C GLY A 39 -15.57 3.47 8.06
N GLU A 40 -15.38 2.38 8.80
CA GLU A 40 -15.81 2.25 10.17
C GLU A 40 -15.02 3.17 11.09
N ILE A 41 -15.73 3.84 12.01
CA ILE A 41 -15.16 4.82 12.93
C ILE A 41 -15.60 4.45 14.34
N ASP A 42 -14.66 4.42 15.26
CA ASP A 42 -14.91 4.33 16.69
C ASP A 42 -14.13 5.42 17.44
N ASN A 43 -14.79 6.09 18.38
CA ASN A 43 -14.20 7.18 19.19
C ASN A 43 -13.50 8.28 18.36
N GLY A 44 -13.97 8.56 17.14
CA GLY A 44 -13.42 9.59 16.24
C GLY A 44 -12.17 9.17 15.48
N GLU A 45 -11.83 7.89 15.47
CA GLU A 45 -10.70 7.31 14.74
C GLU A 45 -11.14 6.13 13.87
N PRO A 46 -10.44 5.85 12.72
CA PRO A 46 -10.63 4.63 11.96
C PRO A 46 -10.49 3.37 12.82
N ASN A 47 -11.51 2.50 12.76
CA ASN A 47 -11.53 1.24 13.51
C ASN A 47 -12.46 0.25 12.79
N GLY A 48 -11.97 -0.91 12.38
CA GLY A 48 -12.69 -1.87 11.53
C GLY A 48 -12.28 -1.78 10.07
N GLN A 49 -13.20 -1.91 9.12
CA GLN A 49 -12.91 -1.88 7.70
C GLN A 49 -12.95 -0.46 7.14
N GLY A 50 -11.98 -0.10 6.29
CA GLY A 50 -11.97 1.21 5.69
C GLY A 50 -10.90 1.43 4.64
N ALA A 51 -11.00 2.57 3.98
CA ALA A 51 -10.03 3.00 2.97
C ALA A 51 -9.61 4.45 3.19
N ILE A 52 -8.34 4.74 2.99
CA ILE A 52 -7.83 6.10 2.92
C ILE A 52 -7.19 6.35 1.56
N THR A 53 -7.43 7.55 1.01
CA THR A 53 -6.76 8.05 -0.19
C THR A 53 -5.97 9.28 0.19
N TYR A 54 -4.69 9.31 -0.15
CA TYR A 54 -3.79 10.43 0.11
C TYR A 54 -3.74 11.40 -1.08
N SER A 55 -3.40 12.64 -0.82
CA SER A 55 -3.29 13.69 -1.84
C SER A 55 -2.24 13.42 -2.92
N ASP A 56 -1.24 12.59 -2.62
CA ASP A 56 -0.22 12.14 -3.58
C ASP A 56 -0.68 10.97 -4.46
N GLY A 57 -1.87 10.41 -4.20
CA GLY A 57 -2.47 9.28 -4.91
C GLY A 57 -2.19 7.91 -4.27
N GLY A 58 -1.49 7.87 -3.14
CA GLY A 58 -1.37 6.66 -2.32
C GLY A 58 -2.74 6.25 -1.76
N MET A 59 -2.96 4.95 -1.57
CA MET A 59 -4.22 4.44 -1.03
C MET A 59 -3.97 3.20 -0.16
N TYR A 60 -4.66 3.14 0.97
CA TYR A 60 -4.79 1.91 1.76
C TYR A 60 -6.24 1.48 1.80
N LEU A 61 -6.47 0.18 1.68
CA LEU A 61 -7.76 -0.48 1.86
C LEU A 61 -7.55 -1.70 2.75
N GLY A 62 -8.24 -1.80 3.86
CA GLY A 62 -8.10 -2.93 4.77
C GLY A 62 -8.64 -2.64 6.16
N GLU A 63 -8.12 -3.40 7.12
CA GLU A 63 -8.48 -3.31 8.52
C GLU A 63 -7.74 -2.18 9.22
N TRP A 64 -8.41 -1.58 10.19
CA TRP A 64 -7.92 -0.48 10.99
C TRP A 64 -8.14 -0.75 12.47
N GLU A 65 -7.21 -0.31 13.29
CA GLU A 65 -7.31 -0.33 14.75
C GLU A 65 -6.69 0.95 15.30
N ASN A 66 -7.50 1.71 16.08
CA ASN A 66 -7.07 2.95 16.74
C ASN A 66 -6.36 3.92 15.76
N GLY A 67 -6.97 4.17 14.60
CA GLY A 67 -6.47 5.09 13.57
C GLY A 67 -5.24 4.60 12.78
N LYS A 68 -4.84 3.33 12.91
CA LYS A 68 -3.69 2.73 12.25
C LYS A 68 -4.08 1.55 11.39
N TYR A 69 -3.29 1.27 10.34
CA TYR A 69 -3.41 0.04 9.55
C TYR A 69 -3.18 -1.17 10.46
N HIS A 70 -4.06 -2.15 10.37
CA HIS A 70 -4.02 -3.36 11.18
C HIS A 70 -4.55 -4.55 10.37
N GLY A 71 -4.39 -5.79 10.90
CA GLY A 71 -4.93 -6.98 10.27
C GLY A 71 -4.52 -7.11 8.80
N HIS A 72 -5.46 -7.44 7.93
CA HIS A 72 -5.19 -7.58 6.51
C HIS A 72 -5.50 -6.31 5.73
N GLY A 73 -4.60 -5.92 4.81
CA GLY A 73 -4.81 -4.74 4.00
C GLY A 73 -3.90 -4.64 2.79
N THR A 74 -4.29 -3.74 1.88
CA THR A 74 -3.53 -3.45 0.67
C THR A 74 -3.17 -1.98 0.64
N PHE A 75 -1.88 -1.67 0.54
CA PHE A 75 -1.38 -0.34 0.30
C PHE A 75 -0.88 -0.23 -1.15
N THR A 76 -1.47 0.68 -1.90
CA THR A 76 -1.00 1.06 -3.23
C THR A 76 -0.21 2.34 -3.09
N TYR A 77 1.07 2.30 -3.50
CA TYR A 77 1.95 3.44 -3.40
C TYR A 77 1.64 4.46 -4.49
N PRO A 78 1.81 5.76 -4.20
CA PRO A 78 1.59 6.78 -5.21
C PRO A 78 2.51 6.59 -6.39
N ASP A 79 1.99 6.83 -7.59
CA ASP A 79 2.80 6.82 -8.80
C ASP A 79 3.75 8.03 -8.79
N ARG A 80 4.94 7.84 -8.21
CA ARG A 80 6.02 8.82 -8.34
C ARG A 80 6.56 8.92 -9.77
N ALA A 81 6.11 8.05 -10.66
CA ALA A 81 6.47 8.03 -12.07
C ALA A 81 5.70 9.07 -12.91
N ARG A 82 4.88 9.94 -12.32
CA ARG A 82 4.34 11.14 -13.03
C ARG A 82 5.44 11.97 -13.70
N TYR A 83 6.69 11.85 -13.24
CA TYR A 83 7.86 12.41 -13.89
C TYR A 83 8.53 11.48 -14.92
N LYS A 84 8.03 10.26 -15.14
CA LYS A 84 8.63 9.24 -16.01
C LYS A 84 7.78 8.88 -17.24
N TRP A 85 6.68 9.60 -17.49
CA TRP A 85 5.82 9.38 -18.66
C TRP A 85 6.59 9.50 -19.98
N GLU A 86 7.60 10.36 -20.07
CA GLU A 86 8.45 10.48 -21.25
C GLU A 86 9.32 9.25 -21.47
N TYR A 87 9.70 8.51 -20.42
CA TYR A 87 10.58 7.34 -20.50
C TYR A 87 9.83 6.05 -20.84
N LEU A 88 8.62 5.88 -20.32
CA LEU A 88 7.78 4.69 -20.59
C LEU A 88 7.17 4.72 -22.01
N TYR A 89 6.90 5.91 -22.55
CA TYR A 89 6.39 6.05 -23.91
C TYR A 89 7.42 5.69 -24.99
N MET A 90 8.70 5.65 -24.64
CA MET A 90 9.79 5.36 -25.58
C MET A 90 10.17 3.87 -25.69
N TYR A 91 9.74 3.02 -24.74
CA TYR A 91 10.19 1.62 -24.70
C TYR A 91 9.14 0.56 -25.05
N GLU A 92 7.86 0.87 -25.06
CA GLU A 92 6.80 -0.12 -25.33
C GLU A 92 5.74 0.40 -26.31
N GLN A 93 6.08 0.43 -27.60
CA GLN A 93 5.16 0.86 -28.65
C GLN A 93 4.02 -0.13 -28.95
N ASP A 94 3.95 -1.32 -28.34
CA ASP A 94 3.02 -2.36 -28.77
C ASP A 94 2.12 -3.01 -27.70
N GLN A 95 2.20 -2.65 -26.41
CA GLN A 95 1.29 -3.21 -25.41
C GLN A 95 0.73 -2.13 -24.47
N LYS A 96 -0.60 -1.96 -24.51
CA LYS A 96 -1.33 -1.19 -23.50
C LYS A 96 -1.35 -1.93 -22.17
N ILE A 97 -0.34 -1.74 -21.33
CA ILE A 97 -0.37 -2.24 -19.95
C ILE A 97 -1.32 -1.33 -19.17
N PRO A 98 -2.33 -1.86 -18.46
CA PRO A 98 -3.19 -1.06 -17.61
C PRO A 98 -2.38 -0.31 -16.55
N ILE A 99 -2.60 0.98 -16.37
CA ILE A 99 -1.85 1.86 -15.45
C ILE A 99 -1.73 1.29 -14.03
N PHE A 100 -2.75 0.60 -13.53
CA PHE A 100 -2.71 0.00 -12.19
C PHE A 100 -1.69 -1.15 -12.03
N CYS A 101 -1.20 -1.73 -13.12
CA CYS A 101 -0.14 -2.74 -13.10
C CYS A 101 1.26 -2.13 -12.92
N LEU A 102 1.39 -0.81 -13.05
CA LEU A 102 2.66 -0.09 -12.93
C LEU A 102 2.89 0.50 -11.53
N LEU A 103 1.95 0.33 -10.60
CA LEU A 103 2.07 0.84 -9.24
C LEU A 103 2.67 -0.21 -8.32
N ASN A 104 3.63 0.20 -7.51
CA ASN A 104 4.06 -0.63 -6.40
C ASN A 104 2.89 -0.82 -5.43
N LYS A 105 2.73 -2.03 -4.94
CA LYS A 105 1.65 -2.39 -4.04
C LYS A 105 2.14 -3.39 -2.99
N TYR A 106 1.70 -3.25 -1.76
CA TYR A 106 1.82 -4.29 -0.74
C TYR A 106 0.44 -4.80 -0.38
N ALA A 107 0.28 -6.11 -0.33
CA ALA A 107 -0.91 -6.79 0.14
C ALA A 107 -0.51 -7.84 1.17
N GLY A 108 -1.03 -7.77 2.39
CA GLY A 108 -0.65 -8.68 3.46
C GLY A 108 -1.05 -8.15 4.84
N ASP A 109 -0.35 -8.67 5.85
CA ASP A 109 -0.60 -8.37 7.24
C ASP A 109 0.02 -7.02 7.63
N TRP A 110 -0.68 -6.32 8.52
CA TRP A 110 -0.31 -5.03 9.09
C TRP A 110 -0.46 -5.05 10.60
N LYS A 111 0.42 -4.37 11.29
CA LYS A 111 0.37 -4.18 12.73
C LYS A 111 0.85 -2.79 13.10
N GLU A 112 0.02 -2.03 13.85
CA GLU A 112 0.36 -0.67 14.31
C GLU A 112 0.80 0.28 13.18
N GLY A 113 0.28 0.14 11.96
CA GLY A 113 0.63 0.93 10.79
C GLY A 113 1.82 0.43 10.00
N GLU A 114 2.42 -0.69 10.38
CA GLU A 114 3.60 -1.27 9.76
C GLU A 114 3.30 -2.61 9.06
N LYS A 115 3.96 -2.87 7.93
CA LYS A 115 3.93 -4.20 7.29
C LYS A 115 4.48 -5.22 8.27
N HIS A 116 3.71 -6.28 8.53
CA HIS A 116 4.04 -7.32 9.48
C HIS A 116 3.50 -8.66 8.97
N GLY A 117 3.97 -9.81 9.54
CA GLY A 117 3.44 -11.13 9.15
C GLY A 117 3.61 -11.46 7.67
N GLN A 118 2.66 -12.17 7.10
CA GLN A 118 2.73 -12.62 5.71
C GLN A 118 2.25 -11.55 4.74
N GLY A 119 2.93 -11.43 3.61
CA GLY A 119 2.53 -10.49 2.57
C GLY A 119 3.29 -10.63 1.27
N THR A 120 2.80 -9.90 0.28
CA THR A 120 3.42 -9.77 -1.04
C THR A 120 3.59 -8.30 -1.39
N TYR A 121 4.80 -7.92 -1.71
CA TYR A 121 5.09 -6.62 -2.30
C TYR A 121 5.26 -6.79 -3.80
N TYR A 122 4.43 -6.12 -4.56
CA TYR A 122 4.45 -6.12 -6.02
C TYR A 122 5.21 -4.89 -6.52
N PHE A 123 6.19 -5.12 -7.36
CA PHE A 123 6.93 -4.05 -8.00
C PHE A 123 6.28 -3.62 -9.31
N SER A 124 6.41 -2.35 -9.66
CA SER A 124 5.90 -1.80 -10.92
C SER A 124 6.50 -2.42 -12.18
N TRP A 125 7.66 -3.05 -12.07
CA TRP A 125 8.33 -3.75 -13.18
C TRP A 125 7.89 -5.22 -13.35
N GLY A 126 6.95 -5.70 -12.51
CA GLY A 126 6.31 -7.01 -12.61
C GLY A 126 6.92 -8.10 -11.73
N GLY A 127 7.97 -7.80 -10.95
CA GLY A 127 8.48 -8.72 -9.94
C GLY A 127 7.71 -8.62 -8.63
N GLU A 128 7.99 -9.52 -7.68
CA GLU A 128 7.34 -9.53 -6.38
C GLU A 128 8.26 -10.04 -5.26
N LEU A 129 8.03 -9.54 -4.04
CA LEU A 129 8.60 -10.05 -2.79
C LEU A 129 7.52 -10.80 -2.03
N VAL A 130 7.72 -12.09 -1.75
CA VAL A 130 6.71 -12.94 -1.10
C VAL A 130 7.27 -13.53 0.18
N GLY A 131 6.57 -13.39 1.30
CA GLY A 131 6.93 -14.02 2.56
C GLY A 131 6.61 -13.17 3.77
N GLU A 132 7.45 -13.30 4.81
CA GLU A 132 7.26 -12.66 6.10
C GLU A 132 7.92 -11.27 6.13
N PHE A 133 7.16 -10.29 6.60
CA PHE A 133 7.61 -8.92 6.88
C PHE A 133 7.60 -8.65 8.37
N LYS A 134 8.49 -7.80 8.85
CA LYS A 134 8.57 -7.38 10.24
C LYS A 134 8.97 -5.92 10.33
N GLU A 135 8.13 -5.10 10.96
CA GLU A 135 8.40 -3.67 11.17
C GLU A 135 8.80 -2.96 9.86
N ASN A 136 7.97 -3.11 8.83
CA ASN A 136 8.17 -2.61 7.46
C ASN A 136 9.33 -3.23 6.66
N LYS A 137 10.10 -4.14 7.23
CA LYS A 137 11.27 -4.77 6.59
C LYS A 137 10.93 -6.15 6.05
N ALA A 138 11.57 -6.53 4.95
CA ALA A 138 11.64 -7.92 4.49
C ALA A 138 12.36 -8.75 5.58
N TRP A 139 11.74 -9.83 6.05
CA TRP A 139 12.31 -10.65 7.13
C TRP A 139 12.68 -12.05 6.65
N ASN A 140 11.71 -12.83 6.19
CA ASN A 140 11.90 -14.12 5.54
C ASN A 140 11.12 -14.09 4.23
N VAL A 141 11.71 -13.58 3.15
CA VAL A 141 11.04 -13.38 1.87
C VAL A 141 11.91 -13.87 0.71
N ALA A 142 11.25 -14.27 -0.37
CA ALA A 142 11.88 -14.49 -1.67
C ALA A 142 11.45 -13.39 -2.65
N GLU A 143 12.39 -12.87 -3.42
CA GLU A 143 12.14 -11.97 -4.54
C GLU A 143 12.09 -12.77 -5.83
N TYR A 144 11.04 -12.53 -6.60
CA TYR A 144 10.81 -13.14 -7.90
C TYR A 144 10.88 -12.09 -9.00
N ASP A 145 11.43 -12.48 -10.14
CA ASP A 145 11.33 -11.69 -11.35
C ASP A 145 9.93 -11.82 -11.99
N LYS A 146 9.68 -11.07 -13.07
CA LYS A 146 8.41 -11.11 -13.81
C LYS A 146 8.10 -12.47 -14.44
N ASP A 147 9.08 -13.35 -14.58
CA ASP A 147 8.96 -14.69 -15.15
C ASP A 147 8.81 -15.78 -14.06
N GLY A 148 8.83 -15.37 -12.78
CA GLY A 148 8.65 -16.22 -11.60
C GLY A 148 9.93 -16.92 -11.13
N ASN A 149 11.10 -16.48 -11.59
CA ASN A 149 12.37 -17.01 -11.10
C ASN A 149 12.77 -16.28 -9.82
N ILE A 150 13.29 -17.01 -8.84
CA ILE A 150 13.84 -16.42 -7.62
C ILE A 150 15.15 -15.72 -7.95
N ILE A 151 15.26 -14.44 -7.61
CA ILE A 151 16.45 -13.60 -7.87
C ILE A 151 17.19 -13.24 -6.58
N GLU A 152 16.49 -13.09 -5.47
CA GLU A 152 17.07 -12.79 -4.15
C GLU A 152 16.26 -13.44 -3.03
N MET A 153 16.87 -13.65 -1.88
CA MET A 153 16.21 -14.14 -0.66
C MET A 153 16.68 -13.35 0.56
N TRP A 154 15.77 -13.14 1.52
CA TRP A 154 16.09 -12.62 2.85
C TRP A 154 15.76 -13.69 3.88
N VAL A 155 16.68 -13.92 4.79
CA VAL A 155 16.53 -14.83 5.93
C VAL A 155 16.86 -14.07 7.21
N ASN A 156 15.90 -13.96 8.12
CA ASN A 156 16.03 -13.18 9.36
C ASN A 156 16.42 -11.69 9.11
N GLY A 157 15.96 -11.13 7.99
CA GLY A 157 16.22 -9.74 7.61
C GLY A 157 17.57 -9.48 6.95
N GLU A 158 18.37 -10.51 6.71
CA GLU A 158 19.66 -10.44 6.01
C GLU A 158 19.50 -11.02 4.59
N MET A 159 20.08 -10.34 3.60
CA MET A 159 20.07 -10.79 2.22
C MET A 159 21.03 -11.96 2.02
N GLU A 160 20.53 -13.07 1.50
CA GLU A 160 21.34 -14.23 1.13
C GLU A 160 21.51 -14.29 -0.39
N SER A 161 22.74 -14.31 -0.87
CA SER A 161 23.03 -14.50 -2.29
C SER A 161 22.67 -15.92 -2.72
N ILE A 162 21.81 -16.04 -3.72
CA ILE A 162 21.52 -17.33 -4.34
C ILE A 162 22.80 -17.72 -5.11
N LYS A 163 23.48 -18.76 -4.65
CA LYS A 163 24.54 -19.38 -5.42
C LYS A 163 23.87 -20.26 -6.49
N ILE A 164 23.79 -19.75 -7.70
CA ILE A 164 23.40 -20.50 -8.90
C ILE A 164 24.54 -21.44 -9.29
#